data_c7ef6503908f140c1ba6b2cc5d0e8580
#
_entry.id   c7ef6503908f140c1ba6b2cc5d0e8580
#
_cell.length_a   1.000
_cell.length_b   1.000
_cell.length_c   1.000
_cell.angle_alpha   90.00
_cell.angle_beta   90.00
_cell.angle_gamma   90.00
#
_symmetry.space_group_name_H-M   'P 1'
#
loop_
_entity.id
_entity.type
_entity.pdbx_description
1 polymer ?
#
loop_
_entity_poly.entity_id
_entity_poly.type
_entity_poly.pdbx_seq_one_letter_code
_entity_poly.pdbx_strand_id
1 'polypeptide(L)'
;VIENKNIKTLSNFFDKNLTNLLIKDQECSARNNGVCNIDFNILIHSQDTPNKYKILQDTDNLVTVKVEYHQYSEFINFVINKESSCKKIGNIKYDDGSDLIKMLRK
;
A
#
# COMPACT_ATOMS: atom_id res chain seq x y z
N VAL A 1 -1.92 8.68 4.02
CA VAL A 1 -1.73 8.79 2.58
C VAL A 1 -0.26 8.91 2.27
N ILE A 2 0.18 8.19 1.28
CA ILE A 2 1.51 8.38 0.77
C ILE A 2 1.51 9.59 -0.12
N GLU A 3 2.06 10.67 0.36
CA GLU A 3 2.32 11.80 -0.48
C GLU A 3 3.64 11.53 -1.18
N ASN A 4 3.57 11.36 -2.45
CA ASN A 4 4.78 11.10 -3.14
C ASN A 4 5.28 12.31 -3.85
N LYS A 5 6.17 13.00 -3.22
CA LYS A 5 6.91 14.07 -3.84
C LYS A 5 8.21 13.56 -4.42
N ASN A 6 8.46 12.24 -4.29
CA ASN A 6 9.77 11.73 -4.56
C ASN A 6 9.71 10.25 -4.93
N ILE A 7 9.88 9.98 -6.21
CA ILE A 7 9.93 8.63 -6.77
C ILE A 7 10.95 7.77 -6.02
N LYS A 8 12.06 8.36 -5.63
CA LYS A 8 13.12 7.66 -4.95
C LYS A 8 12.68 7.12 -3.60
N THR A 9 11.85 7.87 -2.88
CA THR A 9 11.31 7.42 -1.59
C THR A 9 10.42 6.19 -1.79
N LEU A 10 9.52 6.21 -2.78
CA LEU A 10 8.66 5.06 -3.07
C LEU A 10 9.48 3.84 -3.47
N SER A 11 10.49 4.01 -4.30
CA SER A 11 11.29 2.89 -4.77
C SER A 11 12.14 2.24 -3.68
N ASN A 12 12.30 2.89 -2.52
CA ASN A 12 12.99 2.28 -1.39
C ASN A 12 12.14 1.21 -0.70
N PHE A 13 10.82 1.31 -0.77
CA PHE A 13 9.90 0.42 -0.07
C PHE A 13 9.09 -0.48 -0.98
N PHE A 14 8.77 -0.01 -2.18
CA PHE A 14 7.93 -0.73 -3.13
C PHE A 14 8.76 -1.19 -4.32
N ASP A 15 8.39 -2.34 -4.90
CA ASP A 15 9.11 -2.81 -6.08
C ASP A 15 8.83 -1.89 -7.27
N LYS A 16 9.57 -2.12 -8.36
CA LYS A 16 9.49 -1.26 -9.53
C LYS A 16 8.09 -1.20 -10.12
N ASN A 17 7.41 -2.34 -10.20
CA ASN A 17 6.07 -2.41 -10.78
C ASN A 17 5.07 -1.60 -9.95
N LEU A 18 5.05 -1.81 -8.64
CA LEU A 18 4.12 -1.10 -7.76
C LEU A 18 4.45 0.40 -7.70
N THR A 19 5.73 0.74 -7.65
CA THR A 19 6.16 2.14 -7.69
C THR A 19 5.62 2.85 -8.92
N ASN A 20 5.77 2.23 -10.10
CA ASN A 20 5.29 2.82 -11.35
C ASN A 20 3.77 3.00 -11.37
N LEU A 21 3.04 2.03 -10.84
CA LEU A 21 1.58 2.13 -10.77
C LEU A 21 1.13 3.27 -9.84
N LEU A 22 1.80 3.43 -8.70
CA LEU A 22 1.49 4.51 -7.77
C LEU A 22 1.77 5.88 -8.39
N ILE A 23 2.88 6.00 -9.10
CA ILE A 23 3.24 7.25 -9.77
C ILE A 23 2.20 7.61 -10.83
N LYS A 24 1.75 6.64 -11.62
CA LYS A 24 0.73 6.88 -12.63
C LYS A 24 -0.57 7.37 -12.01
N ASP A 25 -0.96 6.81 -10.87
CA ASP A 25 -2.16 7.25 -10.18
C ASP A 25 -2.04 8.69 -9.69
N GLN A 26 -0.88 9.06 -9.17
CA GLN A 26 -0.63 10.43 -8.74
C GLN A 26 -0.65 11.42 -9.90
N GLU A 27 -0.07 11.04 -11.02
CA GLU A 27 -0.09 11.88 -12.22
C GLU A 27 -1.51 12.06 -12.75
N CYS A 28 -2.30 10.99 -12.72
CA CYS A 28 -3.71 11.04 -13.11
C CYS A 28 -4.47 12.00 -12.20
N SER A 29 -4.28 11.91 -10.90
CA SER A 29 -4.95 12.80 -9.94
C SER A 29 -4.58 14.26 -10.17
N ALA A 30 -3.31 14.53 -10.44
CA ALA A 30 -2.83 15.88 -10.70
C ALA A 30 -3.46 16.47 -11.96
N ARG A 31 -3.58 15.67 -13.03
CA ARG A 31 -4.19 16.12 -14.28
C ARG A 31 -5.67 16.42 -14.14
N ASN A 32 -6.36 15.64 -13.32
CA ASN A 32 -7.82 15.73 -13.20
C ASN A 32 -8.29 16.60 -12.04
N ASN A 33 -7.37 17.18 -11.28
CA ASN A 33 -7.69 17.96 -10.08
C ASN A 33 -8.56 17.17 -9.10
N GLY A 34 -8.30 15.87 -8.98
CA GLY A 34 -9.09 15.03 -8.09
C GLY A 34 -8.52 13.63 -8.01
N VAL A 35 -9.24 12.76 -7.31
CA VAL A 35 -8.84 11.39 -7.08
C VAL A 35 -9.03 10.56 -8.35
N CYS A 36 -8.04 9.71 -8.69
CA CYS A 36 -8.22 8.73 -9.75
C CYS A 36 -8.62 7.38 -9.15
N ASN A 37 -7.66 6.55 -8.73
CA ASN A 37 -7.98 5.21 -8.21
C ASN A 37 -7.87 5.13 -6.70
N ILE A 38 -6.99 5.90 -6.10
CA ILE A 38 -6.67 5.79 -4.67
C ILE A 38 -7.09 7.05 -3.93
N ASP A 39 -8.00 6.90 -2.97
CA ASP A 39 -8.47 8.00 -2.12
C ASP A 39 -8.30 7.70 -0.63
N PHE A 40 -7.45 6.75 -0.29
CA PHE A 40 -7.22 6.34 1.08
C PHE A 40 -5.74 6.10 1.33
N ASN A 41 -5.38 5.92 2.59
CA ASN A 41 -4.01 5.56 2.95
C ASN A 41 -3.77 4.10 2.58
N ILE A 42 -2.89 3.84 1.63
CA ILE A 42 -2.68 2.49 1.11
C ILE A 42 -2.12 1.52 2.15
N LEU A 43 -1.50 2.03 3.20
CA LEU A 43 -0.92 1.18 4.24
C LEU A 43 -1.96 0.62 5.19
N ILE A 44 -3.14 1.24 5.29
CA ILE A 44 -4.16 0.82 6.24
C ILE A 44 -5.55 0.61 5.64
N HIS A 45 -5.73 0.93 4.35
CA HIS A 45 -7.01 0.80 3.63
C HIS A 45 -8.15 1.53 4.35
N SER A 46 -7.84 2.65 4.96
CA SER A 46 -8.81 3.41 5.73
C SER A 46 -8.41 4.87 5.79
N GLN A 47 -9.40 5.74 6.01
CA GLN A 47 -9.16 7.14 6.30
C GLN A 47 -9.15 7.41 7.80
N ASP A 48 -9.50 6.42 8.61
CA ASP A 48 -9.48 6.54 10.06
C ASP A 48 -8.06 6.43 10.60
N THR A 49 -7.83 6.97 11.77
CA THR A 49 -6.54 6.87 12.45
C THR A 49 -6.53 5.63 13.33
N PRO A 50 -5.61 4.69 13.11
CA PRO A 50 -5.52 3.49 13.95
C PRO A 50 -5.02 3.81 15.35
N ASN A 51 -5.46 3.00 16.33
CA ASN A 51 -4.96 3.09 17.69
C ASN A 51 -3.62 2.38 17.85
N LYS A 52 -3.44 1.24 17.20
CA LYS A 52 -2.19 0.50 17.28
C LYS A 52 -2.08 -0.53 16.17
N TYR A 53 -0.87 -1.06 16.01
CA TYR A 53 -0.53 -2.05 15.01
C TYR A 53 0.09 -3.25 15.70
N LYS A 54 -0.12 -4.44 15.13
CA LYS A 54 0.50 -5.66 15.61
C LYS A 54 0.91 -6.53 14.42
N ILE A 55 2.17 -6.93 14.37
CA ILE A 55 2.66 -7.83 13.34
C ILE A 55 2.33 -9.25 13.76
N LEU A 56 1.49 -9.95 12.98
CA LEU A 56 1.07 -11.31 13.27
C LEU A 56 1.91 -12.34 12.57
N GLN A 57 2.44 -12.00 11.41
CA GLN A 57 3.24 -12.91 10.60
C GLN A 57 4.30 -12.10 9.86
N ASP A 58 5.51 -12.62 9.86
CA ASP A 58 6.63 -11.97 9.18
C ASP A 58 7.47 -13.07 8.56
N THR A 59 7.24 -13.33 7.28
CA THR A 59 7.98 -14.31 6.51
C THR A 59 8.72 -13.61 5.38
N ASP A 60 9.51 -14.36 4.62
CA ASP A 60 10.24 -13.79 3.48
C ASP A 60 9.32 -13.26 2.38
N ASN A 61 8.09 -13.80 2.30
CA ASN A 61 7.17 -13.48 1.21
C ASN A 61 5.95 -12.68 1.64
N LEU A 62 5.66 -12.64 2.93
CA LEU A 62 4.40 -12.09 3.41
C LEU A 62 4.55 -11.52 4.81
N VAL A 63 4.09 -10.30 4.99
CA VAL A 63 3.98 -9.69 6.31
C VAL A 63 2.52 -9.36 6.54
N THR A 64 1.94 -9.89 7.62
CA THR A 64 0.56 -9.65 8.00
C THR A 64 0.52 -8.75 9.22
N VAL A 65 -0.20 -7.65 9.11
CA VAL A 65 -0.33 -6.67 10.19
C VAL A 65 -1.80 -6.57 10.59
N LYS A 66 -2.06 -6.66 11.89
CA LYS A 66 -3.37 -6.35 12.43
C LYS A 66 -3.37 -4.87 12.80
N VAL A 67 -4.29 -4.13 12.22
CA VAL A 67 -4.46 -2.71 12.50
C VAL A 67 -5.70 -2.56 13.38
N GLU A 68 -5.53 -2.00 14.56
CA GLU A 68 -6.62 -1.88 15.53
C GLU A 68 -7.12 -0.45 15.61
N TYR A 69 -8.41 -0.29 15.41
CA TYR A 69 -9.13 0.97 15.55
C TYR A 69 -9.94 0.97 16.83
N HIS A 70 -10.63 2.05 17.11
CA HIS A 70 -11.39 2.19 18.36
C HIS A 70 -12.46 1.10 18.52
N GLN A 71 -13.18 0.76 17.46
CA GLN A 71 -14.31 -0.18 17.52
C GLN A 71 -14.14 -1.43 16.66
N TYR A 72 -13.06 -1.52 15.88
CA TYR A 72 -12.86 -2.64 14.98
C TYR A 72 -11.38 -2.82 14.69
N SER A 73 -11.06 -3.90 13.99
CA SER A 73 -9.70 -4.13 13.52
C SER A 73 -9.75 -4.69 12.10
N GLU A 74 -8.62 -4.60 11.41
CA GLU A 74 -8.50 -5.17 10.08
C GLU A 74 -7.11 -5.79 9.92
N PHE A 75 -7.00 -6.69 8.94
CA PHE A 75 -5.73 -7.34 8.61
C PHE A 75 -5.25 -6.84 7.26
N ILE A 76 -3.96 -6.53 7.18
CA ILE A 76 -3.35 -6.07 5.95
C ILE A 76 -2.17 -6.98 5.66
N ASN A 77 -2.14 -7.52 4.45
CA ASN A 77 -1.11 -8.44 4.01
C ASN A 77 -0.21 -7.76 2.98
N PHE A 78 1.04 -7.58 3.35
CA PHE A 78 2.04 -7.01 2.46
C PHE A 78 2.76 -8.15 1.76
N VAL A 79 2.61 -8.23 0.45
CA VAL A 79 3.30 -9.22 -0.38
C VAL A 79 4.72 -8.72 -0.64
N ILE A 80 5.70 -9.52 -0.27
CA ILE A 80 7.11 -9.14 -0.35
C ILE A 80 7.76 -9.82 -1.53
N ASN A 81 8.45 -9.04 -2.36
CA ASN A 81 9.23 -9.54 -3.48
C ASN A 81 10.69 -9.17 -3.27
N LYS A 82 11.58 -9.99 -3.81
CA LYS A 82 13.00 -9.62 -3.87
C LYS A 82 13.28 -8.87 -5.16
N GLU A 83 13.95 -7.75 -5.02
CA GLU A 83 14.38 -6.94 -6.16
C GLU A 83 15.83 -6.54 -5.93
N SER A 84 16.73 -7.01 -6.77
CA SER A 84 18.17 -6.72 -6.66
C SER A 84 18.72 -7.01 -5.26
N SER A 85 18.36 -8.16 -4.71
CA SER A 85 18.76 -8.62 -3.35
C SER A 85 18.12 -7.84 -2.21
N CYS A 86 17.23 -6.90 -2.51
CA CYS A 86 16.47 -6.16 -1.49
C CYS A 86 15.03 -6.66 -1.44
N LYS A 87 14.46 -6.66 -0.25
CA LYS A 87 13.04 -6.99 -0.08
C LYS A 87 12.21 -5.73 -0.31
N LYS A 88 11.23 -5.83 -1.19
CA LYS A 88 10.35 -4.72 -1.53
C LYS A 88 8.90 -5.17 -1.47
N ILE A 89 8.00 -4.23 -1.17
CA ILE A 89 6.57 -4.51 -1.20
C ILE A 89 6.10 -4.53 -2.65
N GLY A 90 5.56 -5.68 -3.08
CA GLY A 90 5.08 -5.85 -4.46
C GLY A 90 3.57 -5.70 -4.61
N ASN A 91 2.82 -5.85 -3.54
CA ASN A 91 1.38 -5.68 -3.52
C ASN A 91 0.91 -5.56 -2.08
N ILE A 92 -0.30 -5.04 -1.90
CA ILE A 92 -0.94 -4.99 -0.58
C ILE A 92 -2.32 -5.58 -0.74
N LYS A 93 -2.63 -6.61 0.06
CA LYS A 93 -3.94 -7.26 0.04
C LYS A 93 -4.70 -6.89 1.30
N TYR A 94 -5.93 -6.44 1.12
CA TYR A 94 -6.74 -5.93 2.21
C TYR A 94 -7.77 -6.96 2.69
N ASP A 95 -8.30 -6.71 3.86
CA ASP A 95 -9.19 -7.64 4.57
C ASP A 95 -10.48 -7.94 3.81
N ASP A 96 -10.94 -7.00 2.99
CA ASP A 96 -12.17 -7.16 2.21
C ASP A 96 -11.97 -7.96 0.91
N GLY A 97 -10.78 -8.48 0.68
CA GLY A 97 -10.46 -9.23 -0.53
C GLY A 97 -9.93 -8.39 -1.68
N SER A 98 -9.91 -7.09 -1.56
CA SER A 98 -9.33 -6.23 -2.59
C SER A 98 -7.81 -6.21 -2.51
N ASP A 99 -7.15 -5.80 -3.58
CA ASP A 99 -5.71 -5.61 -3.55
C ASP A 99 -5.31 -4.35 -4.31
N LEU A 100 -4.16 -3.80 -3.90
CA LEU A 100 -3.72 -2.50 -4.39
C LEU A 100 -3.43 -2.51 -5.89
N ILE A 101 -2.79 -3.55 -6.40
CA ILE A 101 -2.48 -3.61 -7.83
C ILE A 101 -3.75 -3.57 -8.68
N LYS A 102 -4.78 -4.34 -8.29
CA LYS A 102 -6.04 -4.33 -9.02
C LYS A 102 -6.72 -2.96 -8.99
N MET A 103 -6.64 -2.27 -7.86
CA MET A 103 -7.19 -0.93 -7.74
C MET A 103 -6.46 0.05 -8.66
N LEU A 104 -5.15 -0.06 -8.76
CA LEU A 104 -4.34 0.85 -9.56
C LEU A 104 -4.45 0.61 -11.05
N ARG A 105 -4.90 -0.55 -11.46
CA ARG A 105 -5.04 -0.93 -12.87
C ARG A 105 -6.41 -0.65 -13.48
N LYS A 106 -7.27 -0.07 -12.74
CA LYS A 106 -8.61 0.28 -13.25
C LYS A 106 -8.55 1.37 -14.32
#